data_6e1fc62782f0547cefc1e12dcdc728d8
#
_entry.id   6e1fc62782f0547cefc1e12dcdc728d8
#
_cell.length_a   1.000
_cell.length_b   1.000
_cell.length_c   1.000
_cell.angle_alpha   90.00
_cell.angle_beta   90.00
_cell.angle_gamma   90.00
#
_symmetry.space_group_name_H-M   'P 1'
#
loop_
_entity.id
_entity.type
_entity.pdbx_description
1 polymer ?
#
loop_
_entity_poly.entity_id
_entity_poly.type
_entity_poly.pdbx_seq_one_letter_code
_entity_poly.pdbx_strand_id
1 'polypeptide(L)'
;MANYIAINKTEIRTLIPHSGLMCLLDEVVQWDDRSIVCLSNTHRDPANPLRRQGHLSAVHAFEYGAQAAAIHGGVRARAAGTIAPPGYLAALRNGRLHVTRLDYIHLPLRILATRLYGEGANTVYEFILSAATILIAEGRVTIVQRA
;
A
#
# COMPACT_ATOMS: atom_id res chain seq x y z
N MET A 1 6.02 7.03 18.99
CA MET A 1 7.26 6.25 18.92
C MET A 1 7.16 5.26 17.77
N ALA A 2 8.19 5.17 16.95
CA ALA A 2 8.21 4.25 15.84
C ALA A 2 8.23 2.80 16.35
N ASN A 3 7.51 1.93 15.66
CA ASN A 3 7.44 0.51 15.98
C ASN A 3 8.17 -0.26 14.86
N TYR A 4 9.35 -0.80 15.15
CA TYR A 4 10.24 -1.37 14.13
C TYR A 4 10.05 -2.87 13.91
N ILE A 5 8.92 -3.42 14.33
CA ILE A 5 8.66 -4.84 14.13
C ILE A 5 8.31 -5.05 12.66
N ALA A 6 9.15 -5.79 11.95
CA ALA A 6 8.88 -6.18 10.58
C ALA A 6 7.67 -7.11 10.52
N ILE A 7 6.82 -6.93 9.52
CA ILE A 7 5.65 -7.76 9.30
C ILE A 7 5.82 -8.44 7.94
N ASN A 8 5.72 -9.76 7.92
CA ASN A 8 5.90 -10.53 6.71
C ASN A 8 4.59 -10.66 5.92
N LYS A 9 4.69 -11.22 4.72
CA LYS A 9 3.53 -11.33 3.82
C LYS A 9 2.40 -12.17 4.40
N THR A 10 2.71 -13.21 5.13
CA THR A 10 1.70 -14.06 5.77
C THR A 10 0.85 -13.26 6.75
N GLU A 11 1.48 -12.40 7.53
CA GLU A 11 0.79 -11.51 8.46
C GLU A 11 0.02 -10.40 7.73
N ILE A 12 0.61 -9.83 6.66
CA ILE A 12 -0.07 -8.82 5.84
C ILE A 12 -1.41 -9.36 5.34
N ARG A 13 -1.46 -10.61 4.90
CA ARG A 13 -2.69 -11.22 4.39
C ARG A 13 -3.81 -11.30 5.42
N THR A 14 -3.49 -11.22 6.70
CA THR A 14 -4.48 -11.19 7.77
C THR A 14 -5.03 -9.79 8.03
N LEU A 15 -4.40 -8.76 7.49
CA LEU A 15 -4.68 -7.37 7.79
C LEU A 15 -5.49 -6.67 6.71
N ILE A 16 -5.55 -7.22 5.49
CA ILE A 16 -6.25 -6.63 4.36
C ILE A 16 -7.20 -7.63 3.71
N PRO A 17 -8.24 -7.16 3.00
CA PRO A 17 -9.20 -8.07 2.36
C PRO A 17 -8.67 -8.73 1.10
N HIS A 18 -7.57 -8.24 0.54
CA HIS A 18 -6.97 -8.76 -0.68
C HIS A 18 -6.36 -10.12 -0.43
N SER A 19 -6.61 -11.07 -1.32
CA SER A 19 -6.16 -12.45 -1.18
C SER A 19 -5.32 -12.90 -2.38
N GLY A 20 -4.54 -13.96 -2.18
CA GLY A 20 -3.72 -14.54 -3.21
C GLY A 20 -2.76 -13.53 -3.84
N LEU A 21 -2.70 -13.53 -5.16
CA LEU A 21 -1.81 -12.64 -5.92
C LEU A 21 -2.21 -11.17 -5.88
N MET A 22 -3.45 -10.85 -5.48
CA MET A 22 -3.86 -9.46 -5.28
C MET A 22 -3.34 -8.84 -3.99
N CYS A 23 -2.70 -9.61 -3.12
CA CYS A 23 -1.91 -9.06 -2.02
C CYS A 23 -0.57 -8.61 -2.59
N LEU A 24 -0.46 -7.34 -2.92
CA LEU A 24 0.67 -6.81 -3.70
C LEU A 24 1.91 -6.51 -2.87
N LEU A 25 1.77 -6.28 -1.57
CA LEU A 25 2.89 -5.88 -0.73
C LEU A 25 3.54 -7.11 -0.08
N ASP A 26 4.87 -7.11 0.02
CA ASP A 26 5.63 -8.26 0.48
C ASP A 26 6.02 -8.17 1.95
N GLU A 27 6.30 -6.95 2.44
CA GLU A 27 6.66 -6.77 3.85
C GLU A 27 6.42 -5.35 4.32
N VAL A 28 6.22 -5.21 5.63
CA VAL A 28 6.25 -3.93 6.32
C VAL A 28 7.60 -3.84 7.01
N VAL A 29 8.39 -2.81 6.68
CA VAL A 29 9.72 -2.65 7.28
C VAL A 29 9.70 -1.77 8.52
N GLN A 30 8.76 -0.84 8.59
CA GLN A 30 8.53 -0.05 9.80
C GLN A 30 7.15 0.59 9.77
N TRP A 31 6.62 0.90 10.93
CA TRP A 31 5.41 1.67 11.05
C TRP A 31 5.33 2.35 12.42
N ASP A 32 4.57 3.43 12.48
CA ASP A 32 4.19 4.10 13.72
C ASP A 32 2.72 4.50 13.63
N ASP A 33 2.24 5.30 14.56
CA ASP A 33 0.83 5.70 14.59
C ASP A 33 0.41 6.51 13.37
N ARG A 34 1.35 7.15 12.67
CA ARG A 34 1.06 8.04 11.54
C ARG A 34 1.43 7.48 10.19
N SER A 35 2.40 6.58 10.11
CA SER A 35 2.92 6.16 8.82
C SER A 35 3.34 4.70 8.80
N ILE A 36 3.51 4.19 7.60
CA ILE A 36 3.97 2.84 7.34
C ILE A 36 4.90 2.85 6.12
N VAL A 37 5.93 2.02 6.17
CA VAL A 37 6.81 1.78 5.04
C VAL A 37 6.73 0.31 4.67
N CYS A 38 6.36 0.04 3.43
CA CYS A 38 6.26 -1.30 2.87
C CYS A 38 7.23 -1.47 1.71
N LEU A 39 7.63 -2.72 1.46
CA LEU A 39 8.42 -3.11 0.29
C LEU A 39 7.66 -4.13 -0.53
N SER A 40 7.89 -4.13 -1.84
CA SER A 40 7.28 -5.08 -2.74
C SER A 40 8.14 -5.33 -3.97
N ASN A 41 8.16 -6.59 -4.42
CA ASN A 41 8.72 -7.00 -5.71
C ASN A 41 7.66 -7.57 -6.65
N THR A 42 6.38 -7.49 -6.29
CA THR A 42 5.32 -8.08 -7.09
C THR A 42 5.13 -7.43 -8.46
N HIS A 43 5.63 -6.20 -8.64
CA HIS A 43 5.62 -5.54 -9.95
C HIS A 43 6.48 -6.29 -10.98
N ARG A 44 7.42 -7.12 -10.53
CA ARG A 44 8.29 -7.92 -11.39
C ARG A 44 7.77 -9.32 -11.63
N ASP A 45 6.75 -9.74 -10.91
CA ASP A 45 6.18 -11.08 -11.02
C ASP A 45 5.33 -11.18 -12.29
N PRO A 46 5.66 -12.10 -13.22
CA PRO A 46 4.83 -12.30 -14.42
C PRO A 46 3.39 -12.70 -14.11
N ALA A 47 3.15 -13.27 -12.93
CA ALA A 47 1.81 -13.69 -12.50
C ALA A 47 1.03 -12.57 -11.81
N ASN A 48 1.57 -11.35 -11.74
CA ASN A 48 0.84 -10.21 -11.15
C ASN A 48 -0.50 -10.05 -11.88
N PRO A 49 -1.64 -10.11 -11.15
CA PRO A 49 -2.96 -10.12 -11.78
C PRO A 49 -3.34 -8.81 -12.46
N LEU A 50 -2.61 -7.72 -12.19
CA LEU A 50 -2.85 -6.42 -12.82
C LEU A 50 -2.14 -6.26 -14.15
N ARG A 51 -1.31 -7.21 -14.53
CA ARG A 51 -0.64 -7.18 -15.85
C ARG A 51 -1.63 -7.35 -16.98
N ARG A 52 -1.33 -6.66 -18.08
CA ARG A 52 -2.03 -6.80 -19.34
C ARG A 52 -1.00 -6.95 -20.46
N GLN A 53 -1.06 -8.05 -21.22
CA GLN A 53 -0.13 -8.33 -22.31
C GLN A 53 1.34 -8.25 -21.87
N GLY A 54 1.65 -8.76 -20.68
CA GLY A 54 3.00 -8.75 -20.13
C GLY A 54 3.45 -7.42 -19.56
N HIS A 55 2.59 -6.40 -19.53
CA HIS A 55 2.91 -5.06 -19.07
C HIS A 55 2.16 -4.73 -17.79
N LEU A 56 2.84 -4.03 -16.87
CA LEU A 56 2.20 -3.48 -15.68
C LEU A 56 2.23 -1.95 -15.76
N SER A 57 1.08 -1.36 -16.07
CA SER A 57 0.95 0.09 -16.16
C SER A 57 1.26 0.76 -14.82
N ALA A 58 1.88 1.93 -14.87
CA ALA A 58 2.17 2.71 -13.68
C ALA A 58 0.90 3.14 -12.91
N VAL A 59 -0.27 3.15 -13.56
CA VAL A 59 -1.53 3.51 -12.89
C VAL A 59 -1.83 2.58 -11.71
N HIS A 60 -1.32 1.35 -11.74
CA HIS A 60 -1.51 0.41 -10.63
C HIS A 60 -0.71 0.77 -9.38
N ALA A 61 0.20 1.75 -9.46
CA ALA A 61 0.88 2.28 -8.28
C ALA A 61 -0.12 2.79 -7.23
N PHE A 62 -1.27 3.27 -7.65
CA PHE A 62 -2.31 3.76 -6.73
C PHE A 62 -2.89 2.62 -5.90
N GLU A 63 -3.00 1.41 -6.46
CA GLU A 63 -3.40 0.24 -5.69
C GLU A 63 -2.35 -0.16 -4.66
N TYR A 64 -1.06 -0.07 -5.01
CA TYR A 64 0.02 -0.30 -4.06
C TYR A 64 -0.06 0.67 -2.89
N GLY A 65 -0.29 1.95 -3.18
CA GLY A 65 -0.45 2.97 -2.15
C GLY A 65 -1.67 2.73 -1.27
N ALA A 66 -2.80 2.36 -1.87
CA ALA A 66 -4.02 2.07 -1.13
C ALA A 66 -3.86 0.85 -0.22
N GLN A 67 -3.16 -0.18 -0.68
CA GLN A 67 -2.90 -1.36 0.15
C GLN A 67 -2.01 -1.03 1.34
N ALA A 68 -0.98 -0.20 1.16
CA ALA A 68 -0.14 0.24 2.27
C ALA A 68 -0.97 1.00 3.32
N ALA A 69 -1.87 1.87 2.88
CA ALA A 69 -2.76 2.60 3.76
C ALA A 69 -3.69 1.64 4.53
N ALA A 70 -4.25 0.65 3.85
CA ALA A 70 -5.14 -0.33 4.48
C ALA A 70 -4.38 -1.18 5.51
N ILE A 71 -3.15 -1.58 5.21
CA ILE A 71 -2.31 -2.32 6.15
C ILE A 71 -2.04 -1.48 7.40
N HIS A 72 -1.76 -0.19 7.23
CA HIS A 72 -1.54 0.72 8.35
C HIS A 72 -2.77 0.75 9.29
N GLY A 73 -3.97 0.86 8.72
CA GLY A 73 -5.20 0.77 9.49
C GLY A 73 -5.32 -0.54 10.27
N GLY A 74 -4.93 -1.65 9.64
CA GLY A 74 -4.95 -2.97 10.26
C GLY A 74 -3.95 -3.11 11.42
N VAL A 75 -2.71 -2.61 11.23
CA VAL A 75 -1.69 -2.71 12.30
C VAL A 75 -2.04 -1.79 13.48
N ARG A 76 -2.60 -0.61 13.19
CA ARG A 76 -3.05 0.30 14.26
C ARG A 76 -4.17 -0.34 15.09
N ALA A 77 -5.15 -0.94 14.42
CA ALA A 77 -6.25 -1.62 15.12
C ALA A 77 -5.74 -2.78 15.97
N ARG A 78 -4.84 -3.61 15.43
CA ARG A 78 -4.25 -4.73 16.16
C ARG A 78 -3.49 -4.24 17.40
N ALA A 79 -2.73 -3.17 17.28
CA ALA A 79 -2.00 -2.59 18.41
C ALA A 79 -2.93 -2.04 19.48
N ALA A 80 -4.14 -1.61 19.10
CA ALA A 80 -5.18 -1.15 20.03
C ALA A 80 -6.07 -2.30 20.56
N GLY A 81 -5.76 -3.54 20.22
CA GLY A 81 -6.52 -4.70 20.67
C GLY A 81 -7.84 -4.91 19.92
N THR A 82 -7.99 -4.31 18.74
CA THR A 82 -9.20 -4.42 17.92
C THR A 82 -8.85 -5.01 16.55
N ILE A 83 -9.89 -5.28 15.75
CA ILE A 83 -9.76 -5.73 14.37
C ILE A 83 -10.37 -4.65 13.49
N ALA A 84 -9.58 -4.13 12.54
CA ALA A 84 -10.09 -3.16 11.58
C ALA A 84 -11.05 -3.86 10.60
N PRO A 85 -12.20 -3.24 10.29
CA PRO A 85 -13.00 -3.71 9.17
C PRO A 85 -12.19 -3.61 7.87
N PRO A 86 -12.51 -4.40 6.83
CA PRO A 86 -11.82 -4.31 5.54
C PRO A 86 -11.84 -2.88 4.99
N GLY A 87 -10.68 -2.42 4.49
CA GLY A 87 -10.53 -1.10 3.92
C GLY A 87 -10.38 -1.15 2.40
N TYR A 88 -11.09 -0.28 1.71
CA TYR A 88 -11.09 -0.21 0.25
C TYR A 88 -10.79 1.18 -0.23
N LEU A 89 -10.13 1.28 -1.38
CA LEU A 89 -9.87 2.55 -2.03
C LEU A 89 -11.20 3.13 -2.55
N ALA A 90 -11.59 4.29 -2.02
CA ALA A 90 -12.82 4.95 -2.39
C ALA A 90 -12.59 6.18 -3.27
N ALA A 91 -11.46 6.85 -3.14
CA ALA A 91 -11.14 8.06 -3.90
C ALA A 91 -9.64 8.25 -4.01
N LEU A 92 -9.24 8.87 -5.12
CA LEU A 92 -7.86 9.25 -5.38
C LEU A 92 -7.85 10.74 -5.73
N ARG A 93 -6.93 11.48 -5.10
CA ARG A 93 -6.71 12.91 -5.37
C ARG A 93 -5.25 13.21 -5.56
N ASN A 94 -4.96 14.20 -6.40
CA ASN A 94 -3.60 14.68 -6.65
C ASN A 94 -2.65 13.56 -7.07
N GLY A 95 -3.17 12.56 -7.79
CA GLY A 95 -2.36 11.46 -8.29
C GLY A 95 -1.38 11.92 -9.35
N ARG A 96 -0.11 11.53 -9.21
CA ARG A 96 0.95 11.81 -10.17
C ARG A 96 1.74 10.56 -10.45
N LEU A 97 1.96 10.31 -11.73
CA LEU A 97 2.80 9.21 -12.21
C LEU A 97 4.02 9.81 -12.89
N HIS A 98 5.21 9.36 -12.50
CA HIS A 98 6.47 9.85 -13.05
C HIS A 98 7.11 8.84 -14.00
N VAL A 99 6.49 7.67 -14.14
CA VAL A 99 6.88 6.63 -15.09
C VAL A 99 5.62 6.10 -15.77
N THR A 100 5.77 5.36 -16.87
CA THR A 100 4.62 4.80 -17.59
C THR A 100 4.37 3.34 -17.25
N ARG A 101 5.39 2.60 -16.80
CA ARG A 101 5.30 1.17 -16.50
C ARG A 101 6.08 0.84 -15.25
N LEU A 102 5.54 -0.09 -14.44
CA LEU A 102 6.21 -0.60 -13.25
C LEU A 102 7.09 -1.83 -13.56
N ASP A 103 6.71 -2.62 -14.56
CA ASP A 103 7.40 -3.89 -14.85
C ASP A 103 8.84 -3.70 -15.35
N TYR A 104 9.22 -2.51 -15.82
CA TYR A 104 10.58 -2.19 -16.21
C TYR A 104 11.50 -1.81 -15.04
N ILE A 105 10.95 -1.63 -13.86
CA ILE A 105 11.72 -1.24 -12.69
C ILE A 105 12.32 -2.51 -12.07
N HIS A 106 13.66 -2.58 -12.03
CA HIS A 106 14.36 -3.77 -11.55
C HIS A 106 14.72 -3.73 -10.05
N LEU A 107 14.29 -2.69 -9.36
CA LEU A 107 14.53 -2.50 -7.94
C LEU A 107 13.24 -2.71 -7.16
N PRO A 108 13.31 -3.08 -5.88
CA PRO A 108 12.11 -3.17 -5.04
C PRO A 108 11.37 -1.84 -4.99
N LEU A 109 10.05 -1.90 -4.97
CA LEU A 109 9.22 -0.75 -4.71
C LEU A 109 9.15 -0.48 -3.21
N ARG A 110 9.29 0.79 -2.85
CA ARG A 110 9.13 1.26 -1.47
C ARG A 110 7.90 2.16 -1.41
N ILE A 111 6.98 1.83 -0.54
CA ILE A 111 5.74 2.57 -0.39
C ILE A 111 5.69 3.19 1.01
N LEU A 112 5.70 4.51 1.08
CA LEU A 112 5.47 5.25 2.29
C LEU A 112 4.04 5.77 2.28
N ALA A 113 3.22 5.37 3.23
CA ALA A 113 1.88 5.90 3.41
C ALA A 113 1.80 6.63 4.74
N THR A 114 1.28 7.86 4.71
CA THR A 114 1.16 8.72 5.88
C THR A 114 -0.31 9.06 6.09
N ARG A 115 -0.82 8.76 7.28
CA ARG A 115 -2.18 9.09 7.65
C ARG A 115 -2.28 10.60 7.88
N LEU A 116 -3.12 11.26 7.11
CA LEU A 116 -3.34 12.70 7.24
C LEU A 116 -4.46 12.98 8.24
N TYR A 117 -5.61 12.34 8.07
CA TYR A 117 -6.74 12.46 8.99
C TYR A 117 -7.74 11.34 8.76
N GLY A 118 -8.62 11.12 9.74
CA GLY A 118 -9.71 10.17 9.63
C GLY A 118 -10.97 10.72 10.23
N GLU A 119 -12.12 10.37 9.64
CA GLU A 119 -13.44 10.77 10.09
C GLU A 119 -14.42 9.61 9.85
N GLY A 120 -14.94 9.06 10.94
CA GLY A 120 -15.84 7.91 10.86
C GLY A 120 -15.15 6.72 10.22
N ALA A 121 -15.77 6.16 9.17
CA ALA A 121 -15.23 5.03 8.43
C ALA A 121 -14.20 5.43 7.37
N ASN A 122 -13.97 6.74 7.19
CA ASN A 122 -13.10 7.27 6.14
C ASN A 122 -11.75 7.68 6.71
N THR A 123 -10.67 7.33 6.03
CA THR A 123 -9.32 7.76 6.40
C THR A 123 -8.59 8.21 5.15
N VAL A 124 -7.94 9.36 5.22
CA VAL A 124 -7.17 9.90 4.10
C VAL A 124 -5.68 9.71 4.38
N TYR A 125 -5.00 9.11 3.40
CA TYR A 125 -3.56 8.91 3.42
C TYR A 125 -2.92 9.61 2.24
N GLU A 126 -1.71 10.09 2.44
CA GLU A 126 -0.81 10.44 1.35
C GLU A 126 0.17 9.29 1.16
N PHE A 127 0.44 8.89 -0.10
CA PHE A 127 1.44 7.88 -0.35
C PHE A 127 2.51 8.37 -1.32
N ILE A 128 3.71 7.84 -1.15
CA ILE A 128 4.84 8.03 -2.05
C ILE A 128 5.40 6.66 -2.39
N LEU A 129 5.46 6.36 -3.68
CA LEU A 129 6.01 5.12 -4.18
C LEU A 129 7.30 5.43 -4.92
N SER A 130 8.38 4.77 -4.52
CA SER A 130 9.71 5.00 -5.07
C SER A 130 10.46 3.69 -5.25
N ALA A 131 11.53 3.72 -6.03
CA ALA A 131 12.50 2.63 -6.15
C ALA A 131 13.88 3.27 -6.03
N ALA A 132 14.63 2.90 -4.98
CA ALA A 132 15.85 3.59 -4.59
C ALA A 132 15.59 5.10 -4.47
N THR A 133 16.29 5.93 -5.24
CA THR A 133 16.12 7.39 -5.21
C THR A 133 15.12 7.90 -6.25
N ILE A 134 14.47 7.01 -7.01
CA ILE A 134 13.57 7.39 -8.10
C ILE A 134 12.15 7.48 -7.56
N LEU A 135 11.54 8.67 -7.67
CA LEU A 135 10.13 8.86 -7.39
C LEU A 135 9.32 8.30 -8.56
N ILE A 136 8.38 7.38 -8.26
CA ILE A 136 7.59 6.70 -9.28
C ILE A 136 6.16 7.24 -9.32
N ALA A 137 5.53 7.38 -8.16
CA ALA A 137 4.14 7.83 -8.06
C ALA A 137 3.87 8.44 -6.70
N GLU A 138 2.84 9.26 -6.63
CA GLU A 138 2.39 9.87 -5.38
C GLU A 138 0.93 10.26 -5.50
N GLY A 139 0.26 10.44 -4.37
CA GLY A 139 -1.12 10.86 -4.36
C GLY A 139 -1.74 10.77 -2.99
N ARG A 140 -3.02 11.13 -2.92
CA ARG A 140 -3.84 10.97 -1.73
C ARG A 140 -4.93 9.97 -2.00
N VAL A 141 -5.08 9.02 -1.10
CA VAL A 141 -6.10 7.99 -1.18
C VAL A 141 -7.03 8.09 0.01
N THR A 142 -8.32 7.94 -0.24
CA THR A 142 -9.33 7.80 0.81
C THR A 142 -9.65 6.34 0.94
N ILE A 143 -9.44 5.79 2.12
CA ILE A 143 -9.76 4.41 2.46
C ILE A 143 -11.06 4.42 3.24
N VAL A 144 -12.03 3.66 2.77
CA VAL A 144 -13.32 3.47 3.44
C VAL A 144 -13.36 2.08 4.03
N GLN A 145 -13.64 2.02 5.33
CA GLN A 145 -13.80 0.76 6.04
C GLN A 145 -15.29 0.43 6.14
N ARG A 146 -15.64 -0.80 5.81
CA ARG A 146 -17.01 -1.30 5.89
C ARG A 146 -17.07 -2.52 6.81
N ALA A 147 -17.99 -2.43 7.75
CA ALA A 147 -18.25 -3.56 8.64
C ALA A 147 -18.93 -4.71 7.89
#